data_f21621e642d84de03d77e58e8a5e9adf
#
_entry.id   f21621e642d84de03d77e58e8a5e9adf
#
_cell.length_a   1.000
_cell.length_b   1.000
_cell.length_c   1.000
_cell.angle_alpha   90.00
_cell.angle_beta   90.00
_cell.angle_gamma   90.00
#
_symmetry.space_group_name_H-M   'P 1'
#
loop_
_entity.id
_entity.type
_entity.pdbx_description
1 polymer ?
#
loop_
_entity_poly.entity_id
_entity_poly.type
_entity_poly.pdbx_seq_one_letter_code
_entity_poly.pdbx_strand_id
1 'polypeptide(L)'
;VAEQTRSMTSDRTIGELLREWRHRSRLSQLDLAIQAEVSPRHISFVETGRTIPSSAMVLHLAEQLRVPLRERNRLLVAAGHAPVFREHPLHDPDLARVRETVQQVLLGHEPYPALAVDRRWNLLAANSAVDVFLQGADPALLKPPINMMRVGLHPDGLAPRLRNLEHVRGYLLPRLAHQAARTGDPHLHALYEELAEFGPAPEPPPPPDPTEIALHIRLAHHGAELCLVNTVTTFGAAFDITLDEIAIEAYFPADLATRGFFRTSGTSDDPP
;
A
#
# COMPACT_ATOMS: atom_id res chain seq x y z
N VAL A 1 24.32 -6.02 -25.57
CA VAL A 1 23.65 -4.97 -24.77
C VAL A 1 22.67 -5.63 -23.75
N ALA A 2 23.04 -6.77 -23.18
CA ALA A 2 22.22 -7.55 -22.25
C ALA A 2 22.92 -7.80 -20.90
N GLU A 3 23.88 -6.95 -20.51
CA GLU A 3 24.78 -7.23 -19.37
C GLU A 3 24.88 -6.10 -18.33
N GLN A 4 24.01 -5.11 -18.36
CA GLN A 4 24.07 -3.97 -17.43
C GLN A 4 22.87 -3.81 -16.47
N THR A 5 21.96 -4.78 -16.40
CA THR A 5 20.83 -4.75 -15.43
C THR A 5 21.03 -5.72 -14.26
N ARG A 6 22.26 -6.12 -14.01
CA ARG A 6 22.62 -7.04 -12.91
C ARG A 6 23.45 -6.29 -11.85
N SER A 7 22.89 -5.21 -11.30
CA SER A 7 23.60 -4.53 -10.21
C SER A 7 22.63 -3.83 -9.29
N MET A 8 22.86 -4.07 -8.00
CA MET A 8 22.34 -3.44 -6.79
C MET A 8 21.21 -4.15 -6.03
N THR A 9 21.04 -5.46 -6.17
CA THR A 9 20.49 -6.23 -5.04
C THR A 9 21.69 -6.55 -4.13
N SER A 10 21.83 -5.72 -3.11
CA SER A 10 22.82 -5.76 -2.06
C SER A 10 23.15 -7.18 -1.63
N ASP A 11 24.45 -7.52 -1.54
CA ASP A 11 25.07 -8.69 -0.88
C ASP A 11 24.78 -8.74 0.63
N ARG A 12 23.56 -8.39 1.06
CA ARG A 12 23.19 -8.38 2.48
C ARG A 12 22.94 -9.81 2.95
N THR A 13 23.60 -10.16 4.04
CA THR A 13 23.47 -11.48 4.64
C THR A 13 22.07 -11.65 5.28
N ILE A 14 21.64 -12.90 5.43
CA ILE A 14 20.42 -13.24 6.18
C ILE A 14 20.42 -12.64 7.58
N GLY A 15 21.58 -12.63 8.25
CA GLY A 15 21.70 -12.07 9.60
C GLY A 15 21.44 -10.57 9.66
N GLU A 16 21.96 -9.79 8.69
CA GLU A 16 21.72 -8.36 8.60
C GLU A 16 20.24 -8.05 8.30
N LEU A 17 19.65 -8.77 7.36
CA LEU A 17 18.23 -8.59 7.01
C LEU A 17 17.31 -8.94 8.18
N LEU A 18 17.57 -10.06 8.88
CA LEU A 18 16.77 -10.46 10.03
C LEU A 18 16.87 -9.46 11.17
N ARG A 19 18.09 -8.98 11.46
CA ARG A 19 18.34 -7.94 12.47
C ARG A 19 17.56 -6.67 12.14
N GLU A 20 17.56 -6.24 10.88
CA GLU A 20 16.82 -5.06 10.45
C GLU A 20 15.30 -5.23 10.66
N TRP A 21 14.71 -6.35 10.25
CA TRP A 21 13.30 -6.64 10.49
C TRP A 21 12.95 -6.67 11.97
N ARG A 22 13.79 -7.27 12.81
CA ARG A 22 13.60 -7.26 14.25
C ARG A 22 13.63 -5.84 14.83
N HIS A 23 14.60 -5.01 14.42
CA HIS A 23 14.66 -3.61 14.86
C HIS A 23 13.45 -2.79 14.41
N ARG A 24 12.96 -3.00 13.18
CA ARG A 24 11.73 -2.40 12.68
C ARG A 24 10.52 -2.79 13.52
N SER A 25 10.48 -4.03 13.99
CA SER A 25 9.46 -4.53 14.91
C SER A 25 9.67 -4.07 16.35
N ARG A 26 10.75 -3.33 16.65
CA ARG A 26 11.13 -2.86 18.00
C ARG A 26 11.31 -3.99 19.00
N LEU A 27 11.75 -5.16 18.55
CA LEU A 27 12.00 -6.32 19.40
C LEU A 27 13.47 -6.44 19.75
N SER A 28 13.78 -6.85 21.01
CA SER A 28 15.11 -7.36 21.37
C SER A 28 15.30 -8.78 20.81
N GLN A 29 16.54 -9.29 20.82
CA GLN A 29 16.81 -10.70 20.49
C GLN A 29 16.06 -11.65 21.43
N LEU A 30 15.92 -11.27 22.70
CA LEU A 30 15.18 -12.05 23.69
C LEU A 30 13.69 -12.09 23.39
N ASP A 31 13.08 -10.93 23.03
CA ASP A 31 11.66 -10.86 22.71
C ASP A 31 11.32 -11.71 21.48
N LEU A 32 12.15 -11.61 20.41
CA LEU A 32 11.95 -12.45 19.23
C LEU A 32 12.14 -13.93 19.54
N ALA A 33 13.13 -14.28 20.39
CA ALA A 33 13.35 -15.65 20.78
C ALA A 33 12.16 -16.24 21.55
N ILE A 34 11.55 -15.46 22.46
CA ILE A 34 10.35 -15.85 23.18
C ILE A 34 9.17 -16.03 22.23
N GLN A 35 8.92 -15.06 21.33
CA GLN A 35 7.81 -15.14 20.37
C GLN A 35 7.93 -16.32 19.40
N ALA A 36 9.18 -16.60 18.96
CA ALA A 36 9.47 -17.69 18.03
C ALA A 36 9.74 -19.04 18.73
N GLU A 37 9.64 -19.10 20.05
CA GLU A 37 9.91 -20.32 20.84
C GLU A 37 11.29 -20.95 20.55
N VAL A 38 12.31 -20.08 20.32
CA VAL A 38 13.68 -20.49 20.08
C VAL A 38 14.62 -19.92 21.17
N SER A 39 15.86 -20.41 21.25
CA SER A 39 16.82 -19.84 22.20
C SER A 39 17.33 -18.47 21.75
N PRO A 40 17.56 -17.49 22.65
CA PRO A 40 18.18 -16.21 22.31
C PRO A 40 19.57 -16.38 21.65
N ARG A 41 20.29 -17.43 22.04
CA ARG A 41 21.57 -17.81 21.44
C ARG A 41 21.41 -18.16 19.96
N HIS A 42 20.32 -18.83 19.57
CA HIS A 42 20.06 -19.16 18.17
C HIS A 42 19.85 -17.90 17.33
N ILE A 43 19.00 -16.96 17.80
CA ILE A 43 18.81 -15.66 17.15
C ILE A 43 20.13 -14.93 16.98
N SER A 44 20.94 -14.84 18.04
CA SER A 44 22.26 -14.20 18.02
C SER A 44 23.21 -14.86 16.99
N PHE A 45 23.21 -16.19 16.88
CA PHE A 45 24.06 -16.91 15.93
C PHE A 45 23.63 -16.70 14.48
N VAL A 46 22.32 -16.64 14.21
CA VAL A 46 21.80 -16.30 12.88
C VAL A 46 22.17 -14.87 12.51
N GLU A 47 21.92 -13.89 13.39
CA GLU A 47 22.20 -12.47 13.13
C GLU A 47 23.68 -12.14 12.98
N THR A 48 24.56 -12.94 13.58
CA THR A 48 26.03 -12.79 13.49
C THR A 48 26.65 -13.67 12.40
N GLY A 49 25.84 -14.41 11.63
CA GLY A 49 26.31 -15.28 10.55
C GLY A 49 27.03 -16.55 11.01
N ARG A 50 26.96 -16.89 12.30
CA ARG A 50 27.57 -18.12 12.86
C ARG A 50 26.76 -19.37 12.50
N THR A 51 25.49 -19.22 12.15
CA THR A 51 24.61 -20.30 11.74
C THR A 51 23.72 -19.83 10.59
N ILE A 52 23.63 -20.64 9.55
CA ILE A 52 22.66 -20.44 8.47
C ILE A 52 21.37 -21.14 8.88
N PRO A 53 20.24 -20.44 9.01
CA PRO A 53 18.97 -21.06 9.40
C PRO A 53 18.40 -21.90 8.24
N SER A 54 17.65 -22.96 8.57
CA SER A 54 16.90 -23.72 7.56
C SER A 54 15.77 -22.87 6.97
N SER A 55 15.27 -23.26 5.77
CA SER A 55 14.14 -22.59 5.12
C SER A 55 12.92 -22.48 6.05
N ALA A 56 12.60 -23.55 6.78
CA ALA A 56 11.51 -23.53 7.76
C ALA A 56 11.75 -22.52 8.90
N MET A 57 12.98 -22.41 9.39
CA MET A 57 13.34 -21.46 10.43
C MET A 57 13.29 -20.01 9.92
N VAL A 58 13.75 -19.75 8.67
CA VAL A 58 13.62 -18.43 8.04
C VAL A 58 12.16 -18.00 7.97
N LEU A 59 11.28 -18.88 7.48
CA LEU A 59 9.85 -18.60 7.35
C LEU A 59 9.19 -18.39 8.71
N HIS A 60 9.53 -19.21 9.70
CA HIS A 60 9.04 -19.10 11.05
C HIS A 60 9.40 -17.74 11.70
N LEU A 61 10.67 -17.34 11.64
CA LEU A 61 11.11 -16.04 12.16
C LEU A 61 10.46 -14.87 11.39
N ALA A 62 10.35 -15.00 10.06
CA ALA A 62 9.72 -14.01 9.22
C ALA A 62 8.21 -13.83 9.54
N GLU A 63 7.53 -14.91 9.93
CA GLU A 63 6.13 -14.85 10.35
C GLU A 63 5.98 -14.09 11.67
N GLN A 64 6.80 -14.38 12.69
CA GLN A 64 6.78 -13.67 13.97
C GLN A 64 7.05 -12.17 13.79
N LEU A 65 7.91 -11.82 12.83
CA LEU A 65 8.24 -10.43 12.48
C LEU A 65 7.25 -9.78 11.50
N ARG A 66 6.19 -10.50 11.09
CA ARG A 66 5.20 -10.05 10.10
C ARG A 66 5.85 -9.52 8.81
N VAL A 67 6.88 -10.22 8.36
CA VAL A 67 7.59 -9.88 7.12
C VAL A 67 6.66 -10.16 5.92
N PRO A 68 6.47 -9.21 4.98
CA PRO A 68 5.68 -9.44 3.75
C PRO A 68 6.24 -10.57 2.89
N LEU A 69 5.40 -11.25 2.09
CA LEU A 69 5.80 -12.45 1.33
C LEU A 69 7.00 -12.21 0.41
N ARG A 70 7.07 -11.08 -0.27
CA ARG A 70 8.22 -10.69 -1.11
C ARG A 70 9.52 -10.66 -0.32
N GLU A 71 9.47 -10.07 0.86
CA GLU A 71 10.65 -9.93 1.72
C GLU A 71 11.01 -11.27 2.39
N ARG A 72 10.02 -12.16 2.63
CA ARG A 72 10.30 -13.55 3.05
C ARG A 72 11.12 -14.30 1.99
N ASN A 73 10.78 -14.13 0.70
CA ASN A 73 11.59 -14.69 -0.39
C ASN A 73 13.02 -14.10 -0.41
N ARG A 74 13.17 -12.81 -0.14
CA ARG A 74 14.51 -12.19 -0.02
C ARG A 74 15.31 -12.78 1.13
N LEU A 75 14.69 -13.01 2.29
CA LEU A 75 15.33 -13.68 3.44
C LEU A 75 15.75 -15.10 3.08
N LEU A 76 14.88 -15.86 2.37
CA LEU A 76 15.20 -17.22 1.92
C LEU A 76 16.41 -17.22 0.99
N VAL A 77 16.44 -16.36 -0.02
CA VAL A 77 17.55 -16.24 -0.97
C VAL A 77 18.85 -15.84 -0.26
N ALA A 78 18.80 -14.89 0.67
CA ALA A 78 19.96 -14.48 1.47
C ALA A 78 20.49 -15.60 2.40
N ALA A 79 19.64 -16.57 2.76
CA ALA A 79 20.02 -17.77 3.50
C ALA A 79 20.47 -18.94 2.58
N GLY A 80 20.52 -18.72 1.25
CA GLY A 80 20.90 -19.76 0.28
C GLY A 80 19.77 -20.73 -0.08
N HIS A 81 18.51 -20.39 0.21
CA HIS A 81 17.35 -21.19 -0.12
C HIS A 81 16.60 -20.65 -1.36
N ALA A 82 15.86 -21.53 -2.05
CA ALA A 82 14.97 -21.11 -3.13
C ALA A 82 13.78 -20.28 -2.59
N PRO A 83 13.28 -19.30 -3.35
CA PRO A 83 12.04 -18.60 -3.01
C PRO A 83 10.85 -19.57 -3.01
N VAL A 84 9.91 -19.37 -2.09
CA VAL A 84 8.74 -20.24 -1.89
C VAL A 84 7.46 -19.60 -2.43
N PHE A 85 7.32 -18.28 -2.26
CA PHE A 85 6.13 -17.56 -2.69
C PHE A 85 6.25 -17.14 -4.15
N ARG A 86 5.21 -17.43 -4.93
CA ARG A 86 5.14 -17.04 -6.34
C ARG A 86 4.70 -15.60 -6.47
N GLU A 87 5.04 -14.99 -7.58
CA GLU A 87 4.58 -13.67 -8.00
C GLU A 87 3.99 -13.82 -9.40
N HIS A 88 2.68 -13.84 -9.50
CA HIS A 88 2.01 -13.88 -10.79
C HIS A 88 1.60 -12.47 -11.20
N PRO A 89 1.78 -12.07 -12.47
CA PRO A 89 1.17 -10.84 -12.98
C PRO A 89 -0.35 -10.89 -12.75
N LEU A 90 -0.97 -9.75 -12.41
CA LEU A 90 -2.41 -9.72 -12.10
C LEU A 90 -3.28 -10.26 -13.25
N HIS A 91 -2.82 -10.13 -14.51
CA HIS A 91 -3.52 -10.65 -15.68
C HIS A 91 -3.33 -12.16 -15.92
N ASP A 92 -2.50 -12.84 -15.10
CA ASP A 92 -2.27 -14.27 -15.19
C ASP A 92 -3.59 -15.06 -15.02
N PRO A 93 -3.85 -16.11 -15.82
CA PRO A 93 -5.01 -16.97 -15.66
C PRO A 93 -5.17 -17.52 -14.24
N ASP A 94 -4.08 -17.86 -13.57
CA ASP A 94 -4.09 -18.39 -12.19
C ASP A 94 -4.69 -17.40 -11.18
N LEU A 95 -4.63 -16.09 -11.47
CA LEU A 95 -5.24 -15.03 -10.64
C LEU A 95 -6.65 -14.61 -11.11
N ALA A 96 -7.28 -15.34 -12.05
CA ALA A 96 -8.62 -14.99 -12.54
C ALA A 96 -9.65 -14.89 -11.42
N ARG A 97 -9.70 -15.86 -10.50
CA ARG A 97 -10.60 -15.82 -9.33
C ARG A 97 -10.32 -14.67 -8.38
N VAL A 98 -9.04 -14.29 -8.24
CA VAL A 98 -8.66 -13.13 -7.42
C VAL A 98 -9.20 -11.85 -8.03
N ARG A 99 -9.05 -11.68 -9.37
CA ARG A 99 -9.61 -10.52 -10.08
C ARG A 99 -11.13 -10.44 -9.95
N GLU A 100 -11.82 -11.58 -10.11
CA GLU A 100 -13.28 -11.67 -9.91
C GLU A 100 -13.67 -11.28 -8.48
N THR A 101 -12.95 -11.76 -7.47
CA THR A 101 -13.21 -11.41 -6.08
C THR A 101 -12.98 -9.93 -5.82
N VAL A 102 -11.86 -9.35 -6.31
CA VAL A 102 -11.60 -7.90 -6.22
C VAL A 102 -12.76 -7.13 -6.86
N GLN A 103 -13.18 -7.53 -8.06
CA GLN A 103 -14.25 -6.87 -8.78
C GLN A 103 -15.60 -6.96 -8.03
N GLN A 104 -15.92 -8.12 -7.44
CA GLN A 104 -17.11 -8.27 -6.59
C GLN A 104 -17.09 -7.35 -5.37
N VAL A 105 -15.94 -7.22 -4.70
CA VAL A 105 -15.79 -6.31 -3.56
C VAL A 105 -16.00 -4.85 -3.98
N LEU A 106 -15.43 -4.44 -5.13
CA LEU A 106 -15.58 -3.08 -5.65
C LEU A 106 -17.02 -2.76 -6.04
N LEU A 107 -17.69 -3.68 -6.75
CA LEU A 107 -19.10 -3.53 -7.14
C LEU A 107 -20.04 -3.56 -5.93
N GLY A 108 -19.74 -4.40 -4.93
CA GLY A 108 -20.52 -4.47 -3.69
C GLY A 108 -20.46 -3.20 -2.84
N HIS A 109 -19.51 -2.28 -3.15
CA HIS A 109 -19.38 -0.99 -2.47
C HIS A 109 -20.19 0.13 -3.16
N GLU A 110 -20.68 -0.09 -4.36
CA GLU A 110 -21.51 0.92 -5.04
C GLU A 110 -22.74 1.33 -4.20
N PRO A 111 -23.15 2.57 -4.24
CA PRO A 111 -22.75 3.63 -5.17
C PRO A 111 -21.52 4.46 -4.71
N TYR A 112 -20.78 4.03 -3.72
CA TYR A 112 -19.64 4.80 -3.20
C TYR A 112 -18.33 4.38 -3.86
N PRO A 113 -17.32 5.29 -3.95
CA PRO A 113 -16.06 4.99 -4.59
C PRO A 113 -15.30 3.84 -3.90
N ALA A 114 -14.82 2.90 -4.70
CA ALA A 114 -13.87 1.87 -4.25
C ALA A 114 -12.88 1.54 -5.37
N LEU A 115 -11.62 1.36 -5.01
CA LEU A 115 -10.55 1.05 -5.94
C LEU A 115 -9.56 0.06 -5.34
N ALA A 116 -8.89 -0.69 -6.20
CA ALA A 116 -7.80 -1.56 -5.84
C ALA A 116 -6.49 -0.99 -6.39
N VAL A 117 -5.45 -0.98 -5.57
CA VAL A 117 -4.11 -0.52 -5.94
C VAL A 117 -3.06 -1.60 -5.64
N ASP A 118 -1.96 -1.55 -6.38
CA ASP A 118 -0.77 -2.33 -6.06
C ASP A 118 0.07 -1.67 -4.94
N ARG A 119 1.19 -2.32 -4.59
CA ARG A 119 2.13 -1.81 -3.58
C ARG A 119 2.76 -0.44 -3.93
N ARG A 120 2.72 -0.02 -5.19
CA ARG A 120 3.24 1.26 -5.68
C ARG A 120 2.14 2.30 -5.90
N TRP A 121 0.93 2.03 -5.44
CA TRP A 121 -0.24 2.89 -5.61
C TRP A 121 -0.76 3.00 -7.05
N ASN A 122 -0.38 2.07 -7.93
CA ASN A 122 -0.95 2.01 -9.26
C ASN A 122 -2.34 1.40 -9.21
N LEU A 123 -3.28 2.04 -9.90
CA LEU A 123 -4.66 1.58 -10.02
C LEU A 123 -4.73 0.26 -10.78
N LEU A 124 -5.31 -0.75 -10.15
CA LEU A 124 -5.51 -2.08 -10.72
C LEU A 124 -6.95 -2.27 -11.21
N ALA A 125 -7.90 -1.80 -10.43
CA ALA A 125 -9.34 -1.84 -10.73
C ALA A 125 -10.08 -0.77 -9.92
N ALA A 126 -11.26 -0.38 -10.38
CA ALA A 126 -12.13 0.57 -9.69
C ALA A 126 -13.59 0.28 -10.04
N ASN A 127 -14.52 0.73 -9.18
CA ASN A 127 -15.92 0.84 -9.56
C ASN A 127 -16.20 2.21 -10.24
N SER A 128 -17.41 2.37 -10.79
CA SER A 128 -17.78 3.57 -11.56
C SER A 128 -17.72 4.87 -10.73
N ALA A 129 -17.98 4.80 -9.43
CA ALA A 129 -17.99 5.97 -8.56
C ALA A 129 -16.60 6.61 -8.35
N VAL A 130 -15.51 5.91 -8.70
CA VAL A 130 -14.14 6.45 -8.63
C VAL A 130 -13.90 7.59 -9.61
N ASP A 131 -14.73 7.72 -10.65
CA ASP A 131 -14.69 8.83 -11.61
C ASP A 131 -14.72 10.20 -10.93
N VAL A 132 -15.34 10.32 -9.76
CA VAL A 132 -15.34 11.54 -8.94
C VAL A 132 -13.92 12.03 -8.59
N PHE A 133 -12.96 11.14 -8.50
CA PHE A 133 -11.56 11.46 -8.24
C PHE A 133 -10.78 11.75 -9.52
N LEU A 134 -11.13 11.13 -10.64
CA LEU A 134 -10.38 11.21 -11.89
C LEU A 134 -10.82 12.40 -12.76
N GLN A 135 -12.08 12.84 -12.62
CA GLN A 135 -12.61 13.97 -13.38
C GLN A 135 -11.83 15.25 -13.12
N GLY A 136 -11.44 15.93 -14.22
CA GLY A 136 -10.69 17.18 -14.17
C GLY A 136 -9.18 17.04 -13.89
N ALA A 137 -8.67 15.84 -13.75
CA ALA A 137 -7.22 15.60 -13.72
C ALA A 137 -6.64 15.70 -15.15
N ASP A 138 -5.39 16.16 -15.24
CA ASP A 138 -4.66 16.19 -16.51
C ASP A 138 -4.60 14.78 -17.13
N PRO A 139 -4.91 14.62 -18.43
CA PRO A 139 -4.84 13.34 -19.12
C PRO A 139 -3.47 12.65 -19.02
N ALA A 140 -2.40 13.39 -18.79
CA ALA A 140 -1.08 12.79 -18.57
C ALA A 140 -0.99 11.95 -17.30
N LEU A 141 -1.71 12.36 -16.24
CA LEU A 141 -1.80 11.62 -14.97
C LEU A 141 -2.67 10.37 -15.07
N LEU A 142 -3.55 10.32 -16.07
CA LEU A 142 -4.48 9.21 -16.30
C LEU A 142 -3.94 8.16 -17.30
N LYS A 143 -2.70 8.32 -17.78
CA LYS A 143 -2.04 7.30 -18.59
C LYS A 143 -1.61 6.12 -17.74
N PRO A 144 -1.93 4.87 -18.16
CA PRO A 144 -1.50 3.68 -17.44
C PRO A 144 0.04 3.55 -17.34
N PRO A 145 0.57 3.13 -16.20
CA PRO A 145 -0.15 2.84 -14.96
C PRO A 145 -0.59 4.11 -14.23
N ILE A 146 -1.89 4.25 -13.96
CA ILE A 146 -2.44 5.40 -13.22
C ILE A 146 -2.01 5.28 -11.76
N ASN A 147 -1.27 6.26 -11.25
CA ASN A 147 -0.83 6.26 -9.87
C ASN A 147 -1.75 7.13 -9.00
N MET A 148 -2.46 6.50 -8.06
CA MET A 148 -3.50 7.18 -7.27
C MET A 148 -2.93 8.19 -6.27
N MET A 149 -1.71 8.01 -5.76
CA MET A 149 -1.04 9.04 -4.94
C MET A 149 -0.71 10.28 -5.76
N ARG A 150 -0.25 10.07 -7.01
CA ARG A 150 0.02 11.18 -7.95
C ARG A 150 -1.27 11.88 -8.34
N VAL A 151 -2.31 11.15 -8.73
CA VAL A 151 -3.64 11.74 -9.01
C VAL A 151 -4.14 12.54 -7.82
N GLY A 152 -4.00 12.03 -6.59
CA GLY A 152 -4.49 12.65 -5.37
C GLY A 152 -3.79 13.96 -5.00
N LEU A 153 -2.45 14.04 -5.16
CA LEU A 153 -1.63 15.11 -4.59
C LEU A 153 -0.98 16.05 -5.63
N HIS A 154 -1.05 15.73 -6.92
CA HIS A 154 -0.49 16.57 -7.98
C HIS A 154 -1.33 17.84 -8.20
N PRO A 155 -0.71 19.01 -8.47
CA PRO A 155 -1.41 20.24 -8.78
C PRO A 155 -2.39 20.15 -9.96
N ASP A 156 -2.08 19.33 -10.97
CA ASP A 156 -2.93 19.07 -12.12
C ASP A 156 -3.83 17.84 -11.93
N GLY A 157 -3.91 17.29 -10.70
CA GLY A 157 -4.76 16.19 -10.31
C GLY A 157 -5.92 16.63 -9.42
N LEU A 158 -6.13 15.88 -8.34
CA LEU A 158 -7.21 16.13 -7.38
C LEU A 158 -6.90 17.28 -6.41
N ALA A 159 -5.61 17.59 -6.16
CA ALA A 159 -5.17 18.54 -5.15
C ALA A 159 -5.91 19.89 -5.17
N PRO A 160 -6.14 20.57 -6.32
CA PRO A 160 -6.87 21.84 -6.34
C PRO A 160 -8.33 21.75 -5.89
N ARG A 161 -8.90 20.56 -5.92
CA ARG A 161 -10.28 20.28 -5.53
C ARG A 161 -10.40 19.85 -4.08
N LEU A 162 -9.29 19.53 -3.41
CA LEU A 162 -9.27 19.16 -2.00
C LEU A 162 -9.36 20.41 -1.12
N ARG A 163 -10.45 20.52 -0.34
CA ARG A 163 -10.66 21.64 0.59
C ARG A 163 -9.73 21.58 1.81
N ASN A 164 -9.24 20.40 2.13
CA ASN A 164 -8.33 20.14 3.24
C ASN A 164 -7.03 19.48 2.76
N LEU A 165 -6.46 19.99 1.65
CA LEU A 165 -5.26 19.43 1.00
C LEU A 165 -4.09 19.24 1.97
N GLU A 166 -3.81 20.23 2.83
CA GLU A 166 -2.70 20.17 3.79
C GLU A 166 -2.87 18.99 4.75
N HIS A 167 -4.08 18.75 5.23
CA HIS A 167 -4.40 17.64 6.12
C HIS A 167 -4.21 16.29 5.39
N VAL A 168 -4.71 16.18 4.14
CA VAL A 168 -4.55 14.99 3.31
C VAL A 168 -3.07 14.72 3.01
N ARG A 169 -2.30 15.76 2.64
CA ARG A 169 -0.85 15.66 2.43
C ARG A 169 -0.12 15.22 3.71
N GLY A 170 -0.47 15.85 4.85
CA GLY A 170 0.11 15.55 6.16
C GLY A 170 -0.08 14.10 6.60
N TYR A 171 -1.12 13.43 6.08
CA TYR A 171 -1.37 12.01 6.32
C TYR A 171 -0.72 11.09 5.26
N LEU A 172 -0.88 11.39 3.97
CA LEU A 172 -0.46 10.51 2.88
C LEU A 172 1.06 10.50 2.66
N LEU A 173 1.73 11.66 2.71
CA LEU A 173 3.18 11.74 2.48
C LEU A 173 4.00 11.02 3.55
N PRO A 174 3.76 11.16 4.86
CA PRO A 174 4.44 10.35 5.87
C PRO A 174 4.19 8.84 5.71
N ARG A 175 2.96 8.45 5.32
CA ARG A 175 2.63 7.05 5.02
C ARG A 175 3.47 6.52 3.85
N LEU A 176 3.58 7.29 2.76
CA LEU A 176 4.40 6.95 1.59
C LEU A 176 5.89 6.88 1.95
N ALA A 177 6.41 7.88 2.70
CA ALA A 177 7.79 7.89 3.17
C ALA A 177 8.11 6.66 4.05
N HIS A 178 7.21 6.32 4.98
CA HIS A 178 7.35 5.14 5.81
C HIS A 178 7.35 3.84 4.97
N GLN A 179 6.46 3.74 3.98
CA GLN A 179 6.42 2.60 3.08
C GLN A 179 7.70 2.48 2.25
N ALA A 180 8.18 3.58 1.67
CA ALA A 180 9.44 3.65 0.93
C ALA A 180 10.63 3.21 1.79
N ALA A 181 10.75 3.76 2.99
CA ALA A 181 11.82 3.39 3.93
C ALA A 181 11.74 1.92 4.37
N ARG A 182 10.52 1.38 4.54
CA ARG A 182 10.32 -0.01 4.94
C ARG A 182 10.64 -1.01 3.85
N THR A 183 10.28 -0.70 2.60
CA THR A 183 10.46 -1.62 1.46
C THR A 183 11.79 -1.43 0.75
N GLY A 184 12.39 -0.23 0.84
CA GLY A 184 13.56 0.15 0.05
C GLY A 184 13.26 0.23 -1.47
N ASP A 185 11.98 0.36 -1.86
CA ASP A 185 11.59 0.46 -3.27
C ASP A 185 11.96 1.84 -3.82
N PRO A 186 12.88 1.93 -4.82
CA PRO A 186 13.31 3.20 -5.38
C PRO A 186 12.18 3.98 -6.06
N HIS A 187 11.14 3.29 -6.58
CA HIS A 187 9.99 3.97 -7.19
C HIS A 187 9.14 4.69 -6.15
N LEU A 188 9.00 4.12 -4.93
CA LEU A 188 8.29 4.79 -3.85
C LEU A 188 9.07 5.99 -3.30
N HIS A 189 10.41 5.90 -3.27
CA HIS A 189 11.26 7.05 -2.92
C HIS A 189 11.10 8.18 -3.94
N ALA A 190 11.22 7.87 -5.24
CA ALA A 190 11.06 8.85 -6.30
C ALA A 190 9.65 9.48 -6.30
N LEU A 191 8.61 8.69 -6.07
CA LEU A 191 7.24 9.18 -5.93
C LEU A 191 7.09 10.11 -4.73
N TYR A 192 7.70 9.78 -3.59
CA TYR A 192 7.69 10.64 -2.41
C TYR A 192 8.39 11.98 -2.68
N GLU A 193 9.59 11.95 -3.26
CA GLU A 193 10.35 13.15 -3.61
C GLU A 193 9.55 14.06 -4.55
N GLU A 194 9.00 13.48 -5.63
CA GLU A 194 8.13 14.19 -6.58
C GLU A 194 6.95 14.88 -5.88
N LEU A 195 6.19 14.12 -5.06
CA LEU A 195 4.99 14.66 -4.43
C LEU A 195 5.28 15.62 -3.28
N ALA A 196 6.45 15.51 -2.66
CA ALA A 196 6.88 16.44 -1.62
C ALA A 196 7.18 17.84 -2.17
N GLU A 197 7.60 17.96 -3.44
CA GLU A 197 7.89 19.24 -4.08
C GLU A 197 6.64 20.11 -4.31
N PHE A 198 5.44 19.53 -4.36
CA PHE A 198 4.19 20.24 -4.64
C PHE A 198 3.59 21.00 -3.44
N GLY A 199 4.37 21.35 -2.45
CA GLY A 199 3.90 22.15 -1.32
C GLY A 199 4.89 22.21 -0.17
N PRO A 200 4.55 22.91 0.92
CA PRO A 200 5.41 22.95 2.08
C PRO A 200 5.69 21.55 2.60
N ALA A 201 6.87 21.35 3.20
CA ALA A 201 7.17 20.11 3.89
C ALA A 201 6.00 19.77 4.85
N PRO A 202 5.51 18.54 4.84
CA PRO A 202 4.42 18.18 5.73
C PRO A 202 4.88 18.42 7.17
N GLU A 203 4.26 19.41 7.81
CA GLU A 203 4.35 19.49 9.26
C GLU A 203 3.77 18.19 9.84
N PRO A 204 4.29 17.71 10.99
CA PRO A 204 3.63 16.63 11.67
C PRO A 204 2.14 16.97 11.76
N PRO A 205 1.23 16.08 11.33
CA PRO A 205 -0.19 16.41 11.35
C PRO A 205 -0.53 16.90 12.75
N PRO A 206 -1.29 18.00 12.86
CA PRO A 206 -1.78 18.43 14.16
C PRO A 206 -2.42 17.22 14.83
N PRO A 207 -2.32 17.10 16.17
CA PRO A 207 -2.99 16.00 16.85
C PRO A 207 -4.45 15.97 16.35
N PRO A 208 -4.98 14.80 15.95
CA PRO A 208 -6.33 14.71 15.44
C PRO A 208 -7.27 15.38 16.44
N ASP A 209 -8.23 16.17 15.94
CA ASP A 209 -9.32 16.63 16.76
C ASP A 209 -9.87 15.40 17.52
N PRO A 210 -10.05 15.47 18.84
CA PRO A 210 -10.58 14.35 19.61
C PRO A 210 -11.91 13.78 19.06
N THR A 211 -12.60 14.54 18.21
CA THR A 211 -13.82 14.14 17.50
C THR A 211 -13.57 13.51 16.13
N GLU A 212 -12.36 13.66 15.55
CA GLU A 212 -11.98 13.04 14.27
C GLU A 212 -11.42 11.64 14.49
N ILE A 213 -12.24 10.64 14.20
CA ILE A 213 -11.88 9.22 14.33
C ILE A 213 -11.08 8.72 13.12
N ALA A 214 -11.16 9.40 11.97
CA ALA A 214 -10.51 9.02 10.72
C ALA A 214 -10.22 10.24 9.82
N LEU A 215 -9.29 10.10 8.88
CA LEU A 215 -9.03 11.12 7.87
C LEU A 215 -10.29 11.36 7.02
N HIS A 216 -10.80 12.59 7.05
CA HIS A 216 -11.85 13.05 6.15
C HIS A 216 -11.21 13.66 4.89
N ILE A 217 -11.67 13.24 3.72
CA ILE A 217 -11.32 13.83 2.44
C ILE A 217 -12.47 14.74 2.03
N ARG A 218 -12.22 16.05 1.98
CA ARG A 218 -13.22 17.07 1.61
C ARG A 218 -12.97 17.52 0.19
N LEU A 219 -13.83 17.08 -0.74
CA LEU A 219 -13.67 17.25 -2.17
C LEU A 219 -14.72 18.20 -2.74
N ALA A 220 -14.29 19.25 -3.43
CA ALA A 220 -15.18 20.08 -4.25
C ALA A 220 -15.52 19.34 -5.55
N HIS A 221 -16.82 19.17 -5.85
CA HIS A 221 -17.29 18.48 -7.03
C HIS A 221 -18.62 19.07 -7.51
N HIS A 222 -18.64 19.62 -8.74
CA HIS A 222 -19.82 20.25 -9.38
C HIS A 222 -20.62 21.21 -8.47
N GLY A 223 -19.92 22.07 -7.73
CA GLY A 223 -20.54 23.04 -6.83
C GLY A 223 -20.96 22.48 -5.47
N ALA A 224 -20.88 21.17 -5.26
CA ALA A 224 -21.06 20.51 -3.99
C ALA A 224 -19.72 20.28 -3.29
N GLU A 225 -19.75 20.05 -1.99
CA GLU A 225 -18.62 19.53 -1.21
C GLU A 225 -18.96 18.09 -0.81
N LEU A 226 -18.09 17.15 -1.17
CA LEU A 226 -18.19 15.76 -0.78
C LEU A 226 -17.23 15.49 0.38
N CYS A 227 -17.73 14.92 1.46
CA CYS A 227 -16.95 14.53 2.62
C CYS A 227 -16.89 13.02 2.73
N LEU A 228 -15.70 12.45 2.58
CA LEU A 228 -15.47 11.01 2.48
C LEU A 228 -14.49 10.54 3.55
N VAL A 229 -14.76 9.36 4.11
CA VAL A 229 -13.84 8.63 4.99
C VAL A 229 -13.29 7.44 4.21
N ASN A 230 -11.96 7.28 4.24
CA ASN A 230 -11.28 6.16 3.58
C ASN A 230 -11.08 5.00 4.56
N THR A 231 -11.29 3.78 4.06
CA THR A 231 -10.89 2.53 4.71
C THR A 231 -10.03 1.70 3.76
N VAL A 232 -9.11 0.91 4.32
CA VAL A 232 -8.23 0.04 3.55
C VAL A 232 -8.44 -1.40 3.97
N THR A 233 -8.66 -2.27 2.99
CA THR A 233 -8.79 -3.72 3.17
C THR A 233 -7.70 -4.44 2.41
N THR A 234 -7.09 -5.45 3.03
CA THR A 234 -6.08 -6.32 2.41
C THR A 234 -6.51 -7.78 2.55
N PHE A 235 -5.92 -8.66 1.73
CA PHE A 235 -6.19 -10.09 1.84
C PHE A 235 -5.48 -10.69 3.06
N GLY A 236 -6.24 -11.27 3.98
CA GLY A 236 -5.72 -11.75 5.26
C GLY A 236 -4.86 -13.02 5.20
N ALA A 237 -4.95 -13.79 4.10
CA ALA A 237 -4.22 -15.04 3.91
C ALA A 237 -3.80 -15.19 2.45
N ALA A 238 -2.86 -14.35 2.00
CA ALA A 238 -2.29 -14.44 0.68
C ALA A 238 -1.21 -15.53 0.63
N PHE A 239 -1.20 -16.31 -0.45
CA PHE A 239 -0.14 -17.28 -0.78
C PHE A 239 0.66 -16.87 -2.01
N ASP A 240 0.29 -15.76 -2.64
CA ASP A 240 0.93 -15.15 -3.79
C ASP A 240 1.34 -13.71 -3.45
N ILE A 241 2.51 -13.29 -3.92
CA ILE A 241 3.07 -11.97 -3.62
C ILE A 241 2.17 -10.85 -4.17
N THR A 242 1.65 -11.01 -5.38
CA THR A 242 0.78 -9.99 -5.99
C THR A 242 -0.48 -9.79 -5.16
N LEU A 243 -1.07 -10.88 -4.66
CA LEU A 243 -2.25 -10.82 -3.81
C LEU A 243 -1.95 -10.19 -2.43
N ASP A 244 -0.78 -10.49 -1.84
CA ASP A 244 -0.32 -9.89 -0.58
C ASP A 244 -0.14 -8.37 -0.67
N GLU A 245 0.14 -7.88 -1.89
CA GLU A 245 0.45 -6.48 -2.17
C GLU A 245 -0.76 -5.68 -2.69
N ILE A 246 -1.94 -6.29 -2.90
CA ILE A 246 -3.16 -5.58 -3.28
C ILE A 246 -3.81 -4.96 -2.05
N ALA A 247 -4.11 -3.67 -2.14
CA ALA A 247 -4.95 -2.97 -1.18
C ALA A 247 -6.23 -2.48 -1.87
N ILE A 248 -7.38 -2.69 -1.22
CA ILE A 248 -8.67 -2.15 -1.64
C ILE A 248 -8.97 -0.95 -0.76
N GLU A 249 -9.09 0.22 -1.36
CA GLU A 249 -9.50 1.45 -0.72
C GLU A 249 -10.99 1.68 -0.97
N ALA A 250 -11.77 1.75 0.08
CA ALA A 250 -13.19 2.01 0.05
C ALA A 250 -13.50 3.34 0.75
N TYR A 251 -14.30 4.18 0.10
CA TYR A 251 -14.63 5.52 0.57
C TYR A 251 -16.09 5.57 0.97
N PHE A 252 -16.36 6.00 2.19
CA PHE A 252 -17.69 6.10 2.76
C PHE A 252 -18.10 7.57 2.91
N PRO A 253 -19.37 7.93 2.65
CA PRO A 253 -19.86 9.29 2.91
C PRO A 253 -19.82 9.59 4.42
N ALA A 254 -19.18 10.68 4.81
CA ALA A 254 -19.10 11.11 6.20
C ALA A 254 -20.35 11.91 6.63
N ASP A 255 -21.18 12.38 5.69
CA ASP A 255 -22.37 13.14 5.96
C ASP A 255 -23.56 12.77 5.04
N LEU A 256 -24.74 13.28 5.37
CA LEU A 256 -25.98 13.00 4.64
C LEU A 256 -25.99 13.60 3.24
N ALA A 257 -25.37 14.75 3.03
CA ALA A 257 -25.29 15.44 1.75
C ALA A 257 -24.48 14.62 0.75
N THR A 258 -23.29 14.18 1.16
CA THR A 258 -22.42 13.29 0.37
C THR A 258 -23.11 11.96 0.07
N ARG A 259 -23.82 11.38 1.07
CA ARG A 259 -24.62 10.16 0.85
C ARG A 259 -25.72 10.36 -0.21
N GLY A 260 -26.41 11.50 -0.15
CA GLY A 260 -27.46 11.86 -1.11
C GLY A 260 -26.90 11.99 -2.51
N PHE A 261 -25.75 12.65 -2.68
CA PHE A 261 -25.08 12.83 -3.96
C PHE A 261 -24.84 11.49 -4.68
N PHE A 262 -24.21 10.53 -4.04
CA PHE A 262 -23.90 9.23 -4.67
C PHE A 262 -25.16 8.40 -4.96
N ARG A 263 -26.21 8.50 -4.15
CA ARG A 263 -27.45 7.78 -4.38
C ARG A 263 -28.22 8.31 -5.59
N THR A 264 -28.21 9.61 -5.84
CA THR A 264 -28.86 10.22 -7.00
C THR A 264 -28.08 10.01 -8.28
N SER A 265 -26.75 10.00 -8.21
CA SER A 265 -25.88 9.75 -9.38
C SER A 265 -25.93 8.30 -9.86
N GLY A 266 -26.16 7.33 -8.97
CA GLY A 266 -26.25 5.90 -9.30
C GLY A 266 -27.60 5.47 -9.92
N THR A 267 -28.62 6.33 -9.91
CA THR A 267 -29.94 6.02 -10.48
C THR A 267 -30.15 6.54 -11.92
N SER A 268 -29.12 7.11 -12.55
CA SER A 268 -29.25 7.74 -13.88
C SER A 268 -29.01 6.79 -15.06
N ASP A 269 -28.79 5.50 -14.84
CA ASP A 269 -28.51 4.52 -15.91
C ASP A 269 -29.63 3.52 -16.19
N ASP A 270 -30.89 3.88 -15.91
CA ASP A 270 -32.04 3.11 -16.42
C ASP A 270 -32.74 3.92 -17.54
N PRO A 271 -32.54 3.61 -18.82
CA PRO A 271 -33.34 4.19 -19.91
C PRO A 271 -34.75 3.59 -19.91
N PRO A 272 -35.74 4.37 -20.29
CA PRO A 272 -37.16 3.96 -20.34
C PRO A 272 -37.45 2.87 -21.36
#